data_58cf8286a0be3b67e089059c6e906ede
#
_entry.id   58cf8286a0be3b67e089059c6e906ede
#
_cell.length_a   1.000
_cell.length_b   1.000
_cell.length_c   1.000
_cell.angle_alpha   90.00
_cell.angle_beta   90.00
_cell.angle_gamma   90.00
#
_symmetry.space_group_name_H-M   'P 1'
#
loop_
_entity.id
_entity.type
_entity.pdbx_description
1 polymer ?
#
loop_
_entity_poly.entity_id
_entity_poly.type
_entity_poly.pdbx_seq_one_letter_code
_entity_poly.pdbx_strand_id
1 'polypeptide(L)'
;MNCENHNSGTMKITTQELPKSQCNNTDIKNTEFSDTDPFLSSVFHGQEADGTGEFTRYYEYFYDQLEMEYLKQDFRHDEEILELILRLIVEVMCSNRKQIRIASDDKPVEIVRSTFMKLDSEHIRFVVDRFKENTTEVRNIKQYLLASIYNAPYTIDAHYDAQVRHDMASGKLGGRW
;
A
#
# COMPACT_ATOMS: atom_id res chain seq x y z
N MET A 1 -72.63 -39.80 -17.63
CA MET A 1 -73.04 -39.42 -16.26
C MET A 1 -71.77 -39.19 -15.48
N ASN A 2 -71.45 -37.90 -15.24
CA ASN A 2 -70.89 -37.35 -14.07
C ASN A 2 -69.42 -37.54 -13.79
N CYS A 3 -68.76 -36.65 -13.46
CA CYS A 3 -68.69 -35.26 -13.03
C CYS A 3 -67.24 -34.91 -12.98
N GLU A 4 -66.94 -33.88 -13.62
CA GLU A 4 -65.60 -33.27 -13.65
C GLU A 4 -65.35 -32.57 -12.33
N ASN A 5 -64.15 -32.74 -11.79
CA ASN A 5 -63.65 -31.93 -10.74
C ASN A 5 -62.40 -31.20 -11.20
N HIS A 6 -62.58 -29.93 -11.59
CA HIS A 6 -61.49 -29.02 -11.82
C HIS A 6 -60.90 -28.58 -10.50
N ASN A 7 -59.67 -29.00 -10.26
CA ASN A 7 -58.87 -28.47 -9.15
C ASN A 7 -57.90 -27.42 -9.69
N SER A 8 -58.27 -26.18 -9.56
CA SER A 8 -57.45 -25.04 -9.91
C SER A 8 -56.36 -24.84 -8.81
N GLY A 9 -55.21 -25.37 -9.10
CA GLY A 9 -54.02 -25.17 -8.22
C GLY A 9 -53.46 -23.78 -8.41
N THR A 10 -53.74 -22.90 -7.47
CA THR A 10 -53.10 -21.59 -7.36
C THR A 10 -51.63 -21.78 -7.02
N MET A 11 -50.75 -21.49 -7.98
CA MET A 11 -49.33 -21.38 -7.70
C MET A 11 -49.07 -20.15 -6.79
N LYS A 12 -48.67 -20.44 -5.56
CA LYS A 12 -48.08 -19.42 -4.69
C LYS A 12 -46.68 -19.13 -5.19
N ILE A 13 -46.45 -17.93 -5.73
CA ILE A 13 -45.14 -17.39 -6.00
C ILE A 13 -44.51 -17.10 -4.67
N THR A 14 -43.57 -17.92 -4.23
CA THR A 14 -42.74 -17.64 -3.08
C THR A 14 -41.67 -16.68 -3.56
N THR A 15 -41.80 -15.43 -3.19
CA THR A 15 -40.75 -14.42 -3.35
C THR A 15 -39.58 -14.84 -2.47
N GLN A 16 -38.51 -15.32 -3.11
CA GLN A 16 -37.24 -15.49 -2.43
C GLN A 16 -36.67 -14.10 -2.13
N GLU A 17 -36.68 -13.75 -0.86
CA GLU A 17 -35.92 -12.62 -0.37
C GLU A 17 -34.42 -12.93 -0.57
N LEU A 18 -33.75 -12.12 -1.38
CA LEU A 18 -32.30 -12.09 -1.48
C LEU A 18 -31.72 -11.76 -0.12
N PRO A 19 -30.74 -12.52 0.39
CA PRO A 19 -30.09 -12.17 1.63
C PRO A 19 -29.41 -10.82 1.45
N LYS A 20 -29.76 -9.87 2.30
CA LYS A 20 -29.07 -8.59 2.43
C LYS A 20 -27.60 -8.87 2.64
N SER A 21 -26.77 -8.40 1.70
CA SER A 21 -25.34 -8.33 1.87
C SER A 21 -25.06 -7.64 3.19
N GLN A 22 -24.65 -8.40 4.19
CA GLN A 22 -24.08 -7.86 5.41
C GLN A 22 -22.74 -7.23 5.02
N CYS A 23 -22.71 -5.90 5.04
CA CYS A 23 -21.45 -5.20 5.13
C CYS A 23 -20.74 -5.76 6.37
N ASN A 24 -19.60 -6.42 6.15
CA ASN A 24 -18.72 -6.82 7.22
C ASN A 24 -18.29 -5.56 7.97
N ASN A 25 -19.05 -5.22 8.99
CA ASN A 25 -18.60 -4.35 10.04
C ASN A 25 -17.51 -5.14 10.77
N THR A 26 -16.29 -5.02 10.30
CA THR A 26 -15.14 -5.48 11.05
C THR A 26 -15.02 -4.49 12.21
N ASP A 27 -15.68 -4.80 13.31
CA ASP A 27 -15.39 -4.23 14.61
C ASP A 27 -13.92 -4.51 14.91
N ILE A 28 -13.08 -3.57 14.54
CA ILE A 28 -11.67 -3.57 14.91
C ILE A 28 -11.66 -3.19 16.40
N LYS A 29 -11.75 -4.22 17.24
CA LYS A 29 -11.50 -4.10 18.67
C LYS A 29 -10.15 -3.41 18.83
N ASN A 30 -10.22 -2.32 19.58
CA ASN A 30 -9.10 -1.57 20.13
C ASN A 30 -8.04 -2.56 20.66
N THR A 31 -7.04 -2.87 19.84
CA THR A 31 -5.86 -3.60 20.27
C THR A 31 -4.85 -2.54 20.62
N GLU A 32 -4.57 -2.44 21.89
CA GLU A 32 -3.54 -1.61 22.47
C GLU A 32 -2.26 -1.67 21.63
N PHE A 33 -1.59 -0.55 21.57
CA PHE A 33 -0.33 -0.25 20.89
C PHE A 33 0.82 -1.14 21.41
N SER A 34 0.72 -2.47 21.22
CA SER A 34 1.69 -3.45 21.67
C SER A 34 2.01 -4.54 20.64
N ASP A 35 1.57 -4.39 19.40
CA ASP A 35 2.10 -5.22 18.31
C ASP A 35 3.21 -4.46 17.59
N THR A 36 4.33 -4.35 18.28
CA THR A 36 5.62 -4.17 17.63
C THR A 36 5.79 -5.37 16.73
N ASP A 37 5.56 -5.17 15.45
CA ASP A 37 5.82 -6.20 14.42
C ASP A 37 7.24 -6.72 14.68
N PRO A 38 7.44 -8.02 14.92
CA PRO A 38 8.78 -8.58 15.22
C PRO A 38 9.82 -8.25 14.18
N PHE A 39 9.37 -7.85 12.98
CA PHE A 39 10.21 -7.39 11.90
C PHE A 39 10.95 -6.08 12.25
N LEU A 40 10.29 -5.16 12.94
CA LEU A 40 10.86 -3.84 13.22
C LEU A 40 11.60 -3.78 14.56
N SER A 41 11.24 -4.68 15.49
CA SER A 41 11.88 -4.75 16.80
C SER A 41 13.28 -5.39 16.75
N SER A 42 13.56 -6.27 15.78
CA SER A 42 14.83 -6.97 15.70
C SER A 42 15.99 -6.12 15.17
N VAL A 43 15.68 -5.01 14.48
CA VAL A 43 16.71 -4.13 13.88
C VAL A 43 17.21 -3.07 14.87
N PHE A 44 16.43 -2.76 15.90
CA PHE A 44 16.80 -1.76 16.91
C PHE A 44 17.59 -2.30 18.12
N HIS A 45 17.71 -3.64 18.26
CA HIS A 45 18.58 -4.22 19.29
C HIS A 45 19.85 -4.71 18.64
N GLY A 46 20.92 -3.97 18.89
CA GLY A 46 22.26 -4.21 18.39
C GLY A 46 22.71 -5.64 18.59
N GLN A 47 22.94 -6.33 17.50
CA GLN A 47 23.96 -7.36 17.42
C GLN A 47 25.02 -6.85 16.44
N GLU A 48 26.08 -6.35 17.04
CA GLU A 48 27.36 -6.08 16.39
C GLU A 48 27.91 -7.39 15.89
N ALA A 49 27.67 -7.71 14.60
CA ALA A 49 28.51 -8.58 13.80
C ALA A 49 28.00 -8.55 12.36
N ASP A 50 28.75 -7.95 11.46
CA ASP A 50 28.68 -8.06 9.99
C ASP A 50 27.49 -7.44 9.24
N GLY A 51 26.36 -7.14 9.87
CA GLY A 51 25.22 -6.51 9.22
C GLY A 51 25.35 -4.99 8.99
N THR A 52 26.23 -4.32 9.73
CA THR A 52 26.36 -2.84 9.65
C THR A 52 26.94 -2.42 8.31
N GLY A 53 27.88 -3.18 7.76
CA GLY A 53 28.48 -2.90 6.46
C GLY A 53 27.51 -3.09 5.29
N GLU A 54 26.65 -4.10 5.35
CA GLU A 54 25.65 -4.36 4.33
C GLU A 54 24.54 -3.30 4.34
N PHE A 55 24.05 -2.94 5.54
CA PHE A 55 23.07 -1.87 5.71
C PHE A 55 23.59 -0.54 5.16
N THR A 56 24.81 -0.14 5.51
CA THR A 56 25.43 1.10 5.03
C THR A 56 25.56 1.11 3.50
N ARG A 57 25.96 0.00 2.91
CA ARG A 57 26.10 -0.12 1.44
C ARG A 57 24.76 0.03 0.73
N TYR A 58 23.70 -0.61 1.21
CA TYR A 58 22.38 -0.46 0.62
C TYR A 58 21.80 0.93 0.88
N TYR A 59 22.08 1.51 2.07
CA TYR A 59 21.65 2.86 2.37
C TYR A 59 22.27 3.90 1.42
N GLU A 60 23.58 3.88 1.23
CA GLU A 60 24.28 4.74 0.28
C GLU A 60 23.78 4.53 -1.16
N TYR A 61 23.66 3.27 -1.57
CA TYR A 61 23.18 2.92 -2.89
C TYR A 61 21.78 3.50 -3.17
N PHE A 62 20.82 3.30 -2.28
CA PHE A 62 19.47 3.81 -2.47
C PHE A 62 19.38 5.31 -2.23
N TYR A 63 20.22 5.89 -1.38
CA TYR A 63 20.28 7.33 -1.20
C TYR A 63 20.62 8.03 -2.53
N ASP A 64 21.61 7.50 -3.25
CA ASP A 64 22.02 8.03 -4.55
C ASP A 64 21.01 7.69 -5.64
N GLN A 65 20.57 6.43 -5.74
CA GLN A 65 19.63 5.99 -6.79
C GLN A 65 18.28 6.71 -6.74
N LEU A 66 17.77 6.97 -5.54
CA LEU A 66 16.49 7.67 -5.33
C LEU A 66 16.63 9.19 -5.33
N GLU A 67 17.84 9.71 -5.53
CA GLU A 67 18.13 11.15 -5.52
C GLU A 67 17.60 11.83 -4.25
N MET A 68 17.85 11.22 -3.09
CA MET A 68 17.30 11.63 -1.80
C MET A 68 17.59 13.08 -1.42
N GLU A 69 18.73 13.61 -1.86
CA GLU A 69 19.10 15.00 -1.62
C GLU A 69 18.15 15.97 -2.33
N TYR A 70 17.76 15.67 -3.56
CA TYR A 70 16.78 16.48 -4.31
C TYR A 70 15.38 16.32 -3.73
N LEU A 71 15.00 15.09 -3.35
CA LEU A 71 13.71 14.85 -2.70
C LEU A 71 13.57 15.63 -1.39
N LYS A 72 14.63 15.68 -0.57
CA LYS A 72 14.64 16.47 0.68
C LYS A 72 14.50 17.98 0.44
N GLN A 73 15.03 18.49 -0.69
CA GLN A 73 14.83 19.89 -1.06
C GLN A 73 13.38 20.18 -1.47
N ASP A 74 12.74 19.25 -2.18
CA ASP A 74 11.35 19.41 -2.63
C ASP A 74 10.35 19.20 -1.48
N PHE A 75 10.64 18.27 -0.58
CA PHE A 75 9.78 17.89 0.55
C PHE A 75 10.35 18.29 1.91
N ARG A 76 10.76 19.55 2.07
CA ARG A 76 11.43 20.07 3.29
C ARG A 76 10.67 19.85 4.60
N HIS A 77 9.35 19.68 4.52
CA HIS A 77 8.49 19.46 5.68
C HIS A 77 8.22 17.97 5.95
N ASP A 78 8.65 17.09 5.05
CA ASP A 78 8.37 15.67 5.07
C ASP A 78 9.66 14.82 5.09
N GLU A 79 10.78 15.41 5.51
CA GLU A 79 12.08 14.73 5.55
C GLU A 79 12.05 13.45 6.40
N GLU A 80 11.27 13.45 7.49
CA GLU A 80 11.10 12.27 8.35
C GLU A 80 10.43 11.10 7.60
N ILE A 81 9.48 11.40 6.72
CA ILE A 81 8.80 10.39 5.88
C ILE A 81 9.77 9.84 4.83
N LEU A 82 10.55 10.71 4.19
CA LEU A 82 11.57 10.28 3.23
C LEU A 82 12.61 9.37 3.86
N GLU A 83 13.10 9.74 5.04
CA GLU A 83 14.07 8.94 5.80
C GLU A 83 13.47 7.58 6.21
N LEU A 84 12.20 7.57 6.63
CA LEU A 84 11.50 6.34 6.97
C LEU A 84 11.34 5.43 5.74
N ILE A 85 11.01 5.99 4.57
CA ILE A 85 10.91 5.25 3.31
C ILE A 85 12.25 4.60 2.97
N LEU A 86 13.34 5.37 2.99
CA LEU A 86 14.68 4.86 2.70
C LEU A 86 15.07 3.72 3.64
N ARG A 87 14.84 3.89 4.94
CA ARG A 87 15.09 2.84 5.94
C ARG A 87 14.28 1.57 5.67
N LEU A 88 13.00 1.70 5.36
CA LEU A 88 12.15 0.54 5.04
C LEU A 88 12.67 -0.23 3.83
N ILE A 89 13.14 0.47 2.80
CA ILE A 89 13.75 -0.17 1.61
C ILE A 89 15.00 -0.94 2.03
N VAL A 90 15.91 -0.31 2.77
CA VAL A 90 17.16 -0.94 3.20
C VAL A 90 16.92 -2.12 4.15
N GLU A 91 15.96 -2.00 5.08
CA GLU A 91 15.57 -3.11 5.97
C GLU A 91 15.11 -4.34 5.18
N VAL A 92 14.35 -4.14 4.10
CA VAL A 92 13.92 -5.23 3.22
C VAL A 92 15.10 -5.82 2.47
N MET A 93 16.03 -5.00 1.98
CA MET A 93 17.23 -5.46 1.26
C MET A 93 18.16 -6.29 2.14
N CYS A 94 18.30 -5.94 3.42
CA CYS A 94 19.12 -6.65 4.38
C CYS A 94 18.39 -7.83 5.08
N SER A 95 17.09 -8.02 4.81
CA SER A 95 16.28 -9.00 5.53
C SER A 95 16.63 -10.44 5.16
N ASN A 96 16.97 -11.28 6.14
CA ASN A 96 17.19 -12.72 5.94
C ASN A 96 15.91 -13.58 5.92
N ARG A 97 14.73 -12.95 5.89
CA ARG A 97 13.44 -13.63 5.84
C ARG A 97 13.17 -14.18 4.45
N LYS A 98 12.46 -15.31 4.39
CA LYS A 98 12.01 -15.89 3.12
C LYS A 98 10.83 -15.14 2.52
N GLN A 99 10.01 -14.54 3.36
CA GLN A 99 8.78 -13.83 2.97
C GLN A 99 8.64 -12.53 3.76
N ILE A 100 8.04 -11.55 3.14
CA ILE A 100 7.70 -10.25 3.73
C ILE A 100 6.22 -10.01 3.51
N ARG A 101 5.53 -9.59 4.58
CA ARG A 101 4.12 -9.27 4.52
C ARG A 101 3.91 -7.87 3.98
N ILE A 102 3.20 -7.78 2.86
CA ILE A 102 2.83 -6.53 2.20
C ILE A 102 1.32 -6.51 1.99
N ALA A 103 0.63 -5.54 2.58
CA ALA A 103 -0.82 -5.36 2.44
C ALA A 103 -1.63 -6.65 2.70
N SER A 104 -1.31 -7.40 3.76
CA SER A 104 -1.97 -8.66 4.15
C SER A 104 -1.61 -9.89 3.29
N ASP A 105 -0.69 -9.77 2.36
CA ASP A 105 -0.19 -10.88 1.53
C ASP A 105 1.29 -11.14 1.79
N ASP A 106 1.68 -12.42 1.92
CA ASP A 106 3.05 -12.81 2.17
C ASP A 106 3.79 -13.01 0.83
N LYS A 107 4.66 -12.07 0.49
CA LYS A 107 5.44 -12.05 -0.74
C LYS A 107 6.83 -12.67 -0.52
N PRO A 108 7.35 -13.50 -1.45
CA PRO A 108 8.75 -13.90 -1.43
C PRO A 108 9.68 -12.68 -1.40
N VAL A 109 10.66 -12.67 -0.50
CA VAL A 109 11.57 -11.53 -0.33
C VAL A 109 12.30 -11.16 -1.62
N GLU A 110 12.64 -12.16 -2.45
CA GLU A 110 13.33 -11.94 -3.72
C GLU A 110 12.49 -11.12 -4.73
N ILE A 111 11.17 -11.33 -4.73
CA ILE A 111 10.26 -10.54 -5.56
C ILE A 111 10.21 -9.10 -5.06
N VAL A 112 10.13 -8.91 -3.74
CA VAL A 112 10.10 -7.56 -3.14
C VAL A 112 11.40 -6.81 -3.42
N ARG A 113 12.55 -7.45 -3.21
CA ARG A 113 13.87 -6.90 -3.53
C ARG A 113 13.99 -6.52 -5.01
N SER A 114 13.59 -7.42 -5.91
CA SER A 114 13.59 -7.15 -7.35
C SER A 114 12.71 -5.95 -7.73
N THR A 115 11.59 -5.75 -7.03
CA THR A 115 10.72 -4.59 -7.23
C THR A 115 11.40 -3.32 -6.71
N PHE A 116 12.03 -3.38 -5.52
CA PHE A 116 12.70 -2.22 -4.94
C PHE A 116 13.91 -1.74 -5.75
N MET A 117 14.61 -2.66 -6.40
CA MET A 117 15.71 -2.29 -7.33
C MET A 117 15.26 -1.50 -8.56
N LYS A 118 13.95 -1.43 -8.84
CA LYS A 118 13.37 -0.65 -9.93
C LYS A 118 12.86 0.73 -9.50
N LEU A 119 12.95 1.03 -8.21
CA LEU A 119 12.51 2.31 -7.67
C LEU A 119 13.43 3.44 -8.13
N ASP A 120 12.85 4.58 -8.40
CA ASP A 120 13.50 5.85 -8.69
C ASP A 120 12.89 6.99 -7.87
N SER A 121 13.38 8.20 -8.05
CA SER A 121 12.92 9.40 -7.33
C SER A 121 11.43 9.71 -7.58
N GLU A 122 10.92 9.43 -8.80
CA GLU A 122 9.51 9.66 -9.13
C GLU A 122 8.57 8.74 -8.37
N HIS A 123 8.95 7.48 -8.20
CA HIS A 123 8.17 6.54 -7.39
C HIS A 123 8.09 6.99 -5.93
N ILE A 124 9.20 7.52 -5.37
CA ILE A 124 9.20 8.02 -3.99
C ILE A 124 8.36 9.28 -3.86
N ARG A 125 8.47 10.22 -4.82
CA ARG A 125 7.63 11.41 -4.91
C ARG A 125 6.14 11.04 -4.90
N PHE A 126 5.78 10.09 -5.76
CA PHE A 126 4.41 9.57 -5.82
C PHE A 126 3.92 9.00 -4.49
N VAL A 127 4.77 8.21 -3.79
CA VAL A 127 4.42 7.63 -2.48
C VAL A 127 4.20 8.72 -1.43
N VAL A 128 5.07 9.73 -1.38
CA VAL A 128 4.95 10.86 -0.43
C VAL A 128 3.68 11.66 -0.71
N ASP A 129 3.40 12.00 -1.97
CA ASP A 129 2.21 12.74 -2.35
C ASP A 129 0.93 11.97 -2.00
N ARG A 130 0.89 10.67 -2.29
CA ARG A 130 -0.24 9.80 -1.90
C ARG A 130 -0.42 9.69 -0.39
N PHE A 131 0.68 9.68 0.36
CA PHE A 131 0.62 9.69 1.82
C PHE A 131 0.01 10.99 2.35
N LYS A 132 0.37 12.14 1.77
CA LYS A 132 -0.16 13.46 2.14
C LYS A 132 -1.63 13.64 1.76
N GLU A 133 -2.04 13.12 0.61
CA GLU A 133 -3.44 13.16 0.17
C GLU A 133 -4.36 12.25 1.00
N ASN A 134 -3.77 11.28 1.70
CA ASN A 134 -4.55 10.37 2.52
C ASN A 134 -5.07 11.08 3.78
N THR A 135 -6.37 11.37 3.79
CA THR A 135 -7.07 12.00 4.93
C THR A 135 -7.51 10.99 5.99
N THR A 136 -7.32 9.70 5.74
CA THR A 136 -7.69 8.63 6.66
C THR A 136 -6.59 8.45 7.70
N GLU A 137 -6.95 8.28 8.97
CA GLU A 137 -5.99 7.95 10.02
C GLU A 137 -5.30 6.61 9.73
N VAL A 138 -4.00 6.67 9.44
CA VAL A 138 -3.18 5.48 9.16
C VAL A 138 -2.68 4.91 10.48
N ARG A 139 -3.25 3.78 10.91
CA ARG A 139 -2.86 3.13 12.18
C ARG A 139 -1.44 2.58 12.16
N ASN A 140 -1.00 2.04 11.03
CA ASN A 140 0.35 1.50 10.85
C ASN A 140 1.02 2.14 9.63
N ILE A 141 1.72 3.26 9.88
CA ILE A 141 2.40 4.05 8.85
C ILE A 141 3.44 3.20 8.10
N LYS A 142 4.20 2.36 8.81
CA LYS A 142 5.25 1.55 8.19
C LYS A 142 4.70 0.51 7.22
N GLN A 143 3.63 -0.20 7.60
CA GLN A 143 2.98 -1.16 6.69
C GLN A 143 2.32 -0.46 5.50
N TYR A 144 1.71 0.70 5.72
CA TYR A 144 1.15 1.51 4.66
C TYR A 144 2.23 1.94 3.66
N LEU A 145 3.32 2.52 4.14
CA LEU A 145 4.43 2.95 3.30
C LEU A 145 5.07 1.78 2.56
N LEU A 146 5.31 0.66 3.24
CA LEU A 146 5.87 -0.54 2.62
C LEU A 146 4.99 -1.06 1.46
N ALA A 147 3.67 -1.08 1.65
CA ALA A 147 2.72 -1.45 0.61
C ALA A 147 2.71 -0.42 -0.53
N SER A 148 2.76 0.87 -0.23
CA SER A 148 2.78 1.94 -1.21
C SER A 148 4.05 1.91 -2.06
N ILE A 149 5.21 1.73 -1.43
CA ILE A 149 6.52 1.60 -2.11
C ILE A 149 6.52 0.37 -3.04
N TYR A 150 6.04 -0.78 -2.56
CA TYR A 150 5.98 -2.00 -3.37
C TYR A 150 5.09 -1.85 -4.59
N ASN A 151 3.96 -1.15 -4.45
CA ASN A 151 3.00 -0.98 -5.53
C ASN A 151 3.33 0.19 -6.47
N ALA A 152 4.16 1.14 -6.05
CA ALA A 152 4.47 2.34 -6.83
C ALA A 152 4.88 2.04 -8.29
N PRO A 153 5.83 1.12 -8.59
CA PRO A 153 6.23 0.81 -9.96
C PRO A 153 5.12 0.24 -10.86
N TYR A 154 4.04 -0.25 -10.25
CA TYR A 154 2.91 -0.85 -10.99
C TYR A 154 1.72 0.10 -11.13
N THR A 155 1.66 1.16 -10.36
CA THR A 155 0.46 2.00 -10.24
C THR A 155 0.67 3.44 -10.67
N ILE A 156 1.91 3.91 -10.75
CA ILE A 156 2.24 5.30 -11.02
C ILE A 156 1.67 5.77 -12.38
N ASP A 157 1.90 5.02 -13.45
CA ASP A 157 1.42 5.36 -14.80
C ASP A 157 -0.10 5.43 -14.86
N ALA A 158 -0.76 4.40 -14.30
CA ALA A 158 -2.22 4.33 -14.27
C ALA A 158 -2.83 5.49 -13.46
N HIS A 159 -2.15 5.93 -12.42
CA HIS A 159 -2.59 7.06 -11.60
C HIS A 159 -2.51 8.38 -12.39
N TYR A 160 -1.37 8.67 -13.00
CA TYR A 160 -1.20 9.90 -13.79
C TYR A 160 -2.13 9.94 -15.01
N ASP A 161 -2.34 8.82 -15.68
CA ASP A 161 -3.31 8.71 -16.76
C ASP A 161 -4.74 9.00 -16.30
N ALA A 162 -5.12 8.51 -15.12
CA ALA A 162 -6.43 8.78 -14.54
C ALA A 162 -6.57 10.26 -14.15
N GLN A 163 -5.53 10.85 -13.58
CA GLN A 163 -5.52 12.25 -13.19
C GLN A 163 -5.64 13.16 -14.42
N VAL A 164 -4.88 12.93 -15.48
CA VAL A 164 -4.95 13.70 -16.73
C VAL A 164 -6.36 13.61 -17.32
N ARG A 165 -6.96 12.42 -17.39
CA ARG A 165 -8.34 12.24 -17.87
C ARG A 165 -9.36 13.00 -17.01
N HIS A 166 -9.20 12.98 -15.70
CA HIS A 166 -10.05 13.73 -14.78
C HIS A 166 -9.91 15.24 -14.99
N ASP A 167 -8.70 15.75 -15.12
CA ASP A 167 -8.44 17.18 -15.31
C ASP A 167 -8.93 17.69 -16.66
N MET A 168 -8.81 16.88 -17.72
CA MET A 168 -9.43 17.16 -19.02
C MET A 168 -10.96 17.21 -18.92
N ALA A 169 -11.59 16.25 -18.24
CA ALA A 169 -13.04 16.19 -18.09
C ALA A 169 -13.58 17.32 -17.20
N SER A 170 -12.81 17.76 -16.21
CA SER A 170 -13.18 18.86 -15.30
C SER A 170 -12.93 20.26 -15.85
N GLY A 171 -12.39 20.37 -17.07
CA GLY A 171 -12.09 21.65 -17.73
C GLY A 171 -10.95 22.45 -17.12
N LYS A 172 -10.18 21.89 -16.19
CA LYS A 172 -9.04 22.56 -15.56
C LYS A 172 -7.90 22.88 -16.55
N LEU A 173 -7.78 22.12 -17.64
CA LEU A 173 -6.81 22.34 -18.70
C LEU A 173 -7.36 23.21 -19.84
N GLY A 174 -8.63 23.62 -19.82
CA GLY A 174 -9.33 24.35 -20.89
C GLY A 174 -9.37 25.87 -20.76
N GLY A 175 -8.56 26.50 -19.96
CA GLY A 175 -8.65 27.93 -19.69
C GLY A 175 -7.36 28.69 -19.82
N ARG A 176 -6.94 28.97 -21.05
CA ARG A 176 -6.30 30.23 -21.52
C ARG A 176 -5.60 30.00 -22.86
N TRP A 177 -6.30 30.37 -23.90
CA TRP A 177 -5.71 30.82 -25.15
C TRP A 177 -6.03 32.29 -25.35
#